data_7daad678282711501caccdc905ab4c05
#
_entry.id   7daad678282711501caccdc905ab4c05
#
_cell.length_a   1.000
_cell.length_b   1.000
_cell.length_c   1.000
_cell.angle_alpha   90.00
_cell.angle_beta   90.00
_cell.angle_gamma   90.00
#
_symmetry.space_group_name_H-M   'P 1'
#
loop_
_entity.id
_entity.type
_entity.pdbx_description
1 polymer ?
#
loop_
_entity_poly.entity_id
_entity_poly.type
_entity_poly.pdbx_seq_one_letter_code
_entity_poly.pdbx_strand_id
1 'polypeptide(L)'
;MNDVRQILRSNYSPSLYLEMTNDCNLNCKYCYIHDKKFNSKVLSVGDIVSAINYIYPSKIIVTGGEPLLYPKEIAEFILYLEAGERRHCIIDLCTNLCLDISDENVKLVLSKIDWLQTTYSIDRFRNNDLYSLFSHNLHRIKSDFENIKYRDIIVTLTARQLKEPIGDLVDKLIELKPTGIYLEPLSFKYTEDLHGYDEYYKACDEYMNNTFEVIDYDMNLNYNNWEKSLDNKMPMSCTVCSDGISKILTPDNVLYDGCLCNVIKDKNVYKQKFIDKCAECEYYKYCQGDCKRFGYYCAFPKKSFDRFLKIYNKRKKVINNG
;
A
#
# COMPACT_ATOMS: atom_id res chain seq x y z
N MET A 1 -25.49 4.36 8.93
CA MET A 1 -24.19 3.93 8.37
C MET A 1 -23.16 4.91 8.88
N ASN A 2 -22.30 4.50 9.81
CA ASN A 2 -21.18 5.36 10.23
C ASN A 2 -20.23 5.52 9.05
N ASP A 3 -19.90 6.74 8.71
CA ASP A 3 -19.02 7.08 7.61
C ASP A 3 -17.69 6.32 7.79
N VAL A 4 -17.29 5.54 6.78
CA VAL A 4 -15.99 4.84 6.74
C VAL A 4 -14.84 5.78 7.12
N ARG A 5 -14.99 7.09 6.83
CA ARG A 5 -14.06 8.14 7.25
C ARG A 5 -14.00 8.34 8.78
N GLN A 6 -15.07 8.06 9.52
CA GLN A 6 -15.04 8.15 10.98
C GLN A 6 -14.28 6.97 11.60
N ILE A 7 -14.39 5.79 11.02
CA ILE A 7 -13.66 4.59 11.47
C ILE A 7 -12.16 4.76 11.19
N LEU A 8 -11.79 5.32 10.02
CA LEU A 8 -10.39 5.64 9.69
C LEU A 8 -9.80 6.78 10.56
N ARG A 9 -10.62 7.55 11.24
CA ARG A 9 -10.21 8.64 12.14
C ARG A 9 -9.90 8.20 13.56
N SER A 10 -10.24 6.98 13.95
CA SER A 10 -9.87 6.49 15.28
C SER A 10 -8.39 6.13 15.29
N ASN A 11 -7.59 6.98 15.90
CA ASN A 11 -6.12 6.93 15.93
C ASN A 11 -5.53 5.71 16.66
N TYR A 12 -6.36 4.77 17.13
CA TYR A 12 -5.97 3.63 17.95
C TYR A 12 -6.58 2.31 17.51
N SER A 13 -7.15 2.25 16.31
CA SER A 13 -7.76 1.02 15.83
C SER A 13 -6.73 0.11 15.18
N PRO A 14 -6.53 -1.12 15.68
CA PRO A 14 -5.55 -2.04 15.15
C PRO A 14 -5.86 -2.41 13.70
N SER A 15 -4.80 -2.54 12.90
CA SER A 15 -4.88 -3.11 11.56
C SER A 15 -4.27 -4.50 11.55
N LEU A 16 -4.93 -5.43 10.84
CA LEU A 16 -4.44 -6.77 10.62
C LEU A 16 -4.07 -6.95 9.14
N TYR A 17 -2.80 -7.21 8.87
CA TYR A 17 -2.34 -7.63 7.56
C TYR A 17 -2.42 -9.16 7.50
N LEU A 18 -3.13 -9.68 6.51
CA LEU A 18 -3.20 -11.11 6.22
C LEU A 18 -2.36 -11.40 4.99
N GLU A 19 -1.18 -11.96 5.20
CA GLU A 19 -0.37 -12.51 4.11
C GLU A 19 -0.96 -13.89 3.75
N MET A 20 -1.99 -13.90 2.90
CA MET A 20 -2.82 -15.10 2.63
C MET A 20 -2.02 -16.29 2.16
N THR A 21 -1.04 -16.03 1.30
CA THR A 21 -0.24 -17.07 0.67
C THR A 21 1.11 -16.53 0.19
N ASN A 22 2.05 -17.43 -0.01
CA ASN A 22 3.29 -17.13 -0.72
C ASN A 22 3.17 -17.41 -2.24
N ASP A 23 2.10 -18.04 -2.70
CA ASP A 23 1.90 -18.31 -4.11
C ASP A 23 1.53 -17.05 -4.88
N CYS A 24 2.03 -16.96 -6.10
CA CYS A 24 1.72 -15.86 -7.00
C CYS A 24 1.76 -16.35 -8.45
N ASN A 25 0.82 -15.90 -9.25
CA ASN A 25 0.79 -16.16 -10.69
C ASN A 25 1.81 -15.30 -11.47
N LEU A 26 2.52 -14.40 -10.80
CA LEU A 26 3.56 -13.54 -11.37
C LEU A 26 4.94 -13.82 -10.76
N ASN A 27 5.99 -13.49 -11.52
CA ASN A 27 7.39 -13.64 -11.10
C ASN A 27 8.12 -12.28 -11.18
N CYS A 28 7.70 -11.32 -10.35
CA CYS A 28 8.30 -9.98 -10.31
C CYS A 28 9.68 -10.04 -9.65
N LYS A 29 10.75 -9.67 -10.35
CA LYS A 29 12.14 -9.76 -9.86
C LYS A 29 12.40 -9.00 -8.56
N TYR A 30 11.65 -7.92 -8.31
CA TYR A 30 11.76 -7.09 -7.12
C TYR A 30 10.87 -7.56 -5.96
N CYS A 31 10.18 -8.69 -6.10
CA CYS A 31 9.22 -9.14 -5.10
C CYS A 31 9.95 -9.81 -3.92
N TYR A 32 9.69 -9.31 -2.70
CA TYR A 32 10.27 -9.84 -1.48
C TYR A 32 9.85 -11.29 -1.18
N ILE A 33 8.74 -11.74 -1.77
CA ILE A 33 8.21 -13.09 -1.58
C ILE A 33 9.13 -14.13 -2.23
N HIS A 34 9.78 -13.81 -3.35
CA HIS A 34 10.68 -14.76 -4.03
C HIS A 34 11.89 -15.20 -3.22
N ASP A 35 12.29 -14.42 -2.21
CA ASP A 35 13.40 -14.80 -1.33
C ASP A 35 13.03 -15.82 -0.26
N LYS A 36 11.76 -16.05 -0.08
CA LYS A 36 11.29 -17.11 0.81
C LYS A 36 11.29 -18.41 0.01
N LYS A 37 12.25 -19.32 0.20
CA LYS A 37 12.23 -20.69 -0.39
C LYS A 37 10.96 -21.40 0.04
N PHE A 38 10.06 -21.63 -0.90
CA PHE A 38 8.65 -21.86 -0.60
C PHE A 38 8.24 -23.31 -0.57
N ASN A 39 7.64 -23.68 0.53
CA ASN A 39 6.48 -24.55 0.50
C ASN A 39 5.27 -23.62 0.35
N SER A 40 4.49 -23.79 -0.72
CA SER A 40 3.21 -23.09 -0.91
C SER A 40 2.36 -23.28 0.33
N LYS A 41 2.16 -22.20 1.09
CA LYS A 41 1.33 -22.21 2.27
C LYS A 41 0.23 -21.19 2.11
N VAL A 42 -0.92 -21.54 2.61
CA VAL A 42 -2.13 -20.70 2.60
C VAL A 42 -2.62 -20.61 4.03
N LEU A 43 -3.01 -19.41 4.45
CA LEU A 43 -3.68 -19.23 5.73
C LEU A 43 -5.00 -19.99 5.75
N SER A 44 -5.23 -20.77 6.78
CA SER A 44 -6.53 -21.37 7.00
C SER A 44 -7.54 -20.32 7.51
N VAL A 45 -8.80 -20.51 7.17
CA VAL A 45 -9.88 -19.64 7.70
C VAL A 45 -9.91 -19.66 9.24
N GLY A 46 -9.60 -20.82 9.85
CA GLY A 46 -9.52 -20.94 11.32
C GLY A 46 -8.43 -20.06 11.93
N ASP A 47 -7.24 -19.98 11.32
CA ASP A 47 -6.14 -19.13 11.78
C ASP A 47 -6.50 -17.66 11.63
N ILE A 48 -7.11 -17.29 10.49
CA ILE A 48 -7.58 -15.91 10.23
C ILE A 48 -8.61 -15.49 11.26
N VAL A 49 -9.62 -16.31 11.50
CA VAL A 49 -10.68 -16.05 12.48
C VAL A 49 -10.10 -15.95 13.90
N SER A 50 -9.15 -16.79 14.25
CA SER A 50 -8.46 -16.74 15.54
C SER A 50 -7.71 -15.43 15.74
N ALA A 51 -6.97 -14.97 14.71
CA ALA A 51 -6.25 -13.69 14.74
C ALA A 51 -7.22 -12.50 14.81
N ILE A 52 -8.31 -12.51 14.05
CA ILE A 52 -9.37 -11.48 14.09
C ILE A 52 -9.99 -11.40 15.48
N ASN A 53 -10.25 -12.54 16.11
CA ASN A 53 -10.82 -12.62 17.46
C ASN A 53 -9.87 -12.16 18.54
N TYR A 54 -8.56 -12.33 18.34
CA TYR A 54 -7.53 -11.89 19.26
C TYR A 54 -7.24 -10.39 19.16
N ILE A 55 -7.16 -9.85 17.91
CA ILE A 55 -6.71 -8.48 17.64
C ILE A 55 -7.85 -7.47 17.66
N TYR A 56 -9.06 -7.88 17.27
CA TYR A 56 -10.20 -6.99 17.05
C TYR A 56 -9.89 -5.84 16.06
N PRO A 57 -9.43 -6.15 14.84
CA PRO A 57 -8.99 -5.12 13.91
C PRO A 57 -10.19 -4.29 13.41
N SER A 58 -9.95 -2.99 13.20
CA SER A 58 -10.88 -2.11 12.48
C SER A 58 -10.64 -2.13 10.97
N LYS A 59 -9.45 -2.57 10.56
CA LYS A 59 -9.05 -2.73 9.16
C LYS A 59 -8.30 -4.04 8.97
N ILE A 60 -8.70 -4.81 7.97
CA ILE A 60 -7.99 -6.01 7.50
C ILE A 60 -7.44 -5.71 6.12
N ILE A 61 -6.14 -5.90 5.95
CA ILE A 61 -5.45 -5.76 4.68
C ILE A 61 -5.09 -7.16 4.18
N VAL A 62 -5.79 -7.62 3.15
CA VAL A 62 -5.57 -8.92 2.54
C VAL A 62 -4.48 -8.79 1.48
N THR A 63 -3.37 -9.47 1.65
CA THR A 63 -2.19 -9.39 0.81
C THR A 63 -1.48 -10.75 0.71
N GLY A 64 -0.24 -10.80 0.25
CA GLY A 64 0.56 -12.00 0.13
C GLY A 64 1.28 -12.07 -1.21
N GLY A 65 1.38 -13.27 -1.81
CA GLY A 65 1.75 -13.42 -3.20
C GLY A 65 0.65 -12.83 -4.09
N GLU A 66 -0.29 -13.67 -4.50
CA GLU A 66 -1.55 -13.20 -5.08
C GLU A 66 -2.72 -13.80 -4.28
N PRO A 67 -3.39 -13.01 -3.45
CA PRO A 67 -4.44 -13.52 -2.58
C PRO A 67 -5.64 -14.07 -3.35
N LEU A 68 -5.96 -13.53 -4.54
CA LEU A 68 -7.07 -14.01 -5.35
C LEU A 68 -6.83 -15.36 -6.04
N LEU A 69 -5.69 -16.02 -5.79
CA LEU A 69 -5.54 -17.46 -6.09
C LEU A 69 -6.31 -18.33 -5.09
N TYR A 70 -6.69 -17.76 -3.93
CA TYR A 70 -7.41 -18.43 -2.85
C TYR A 70 -8.66 -17.65 -2.46
N PRO A 71 -9.55 -17.34 -3.43
CA PRO A 71 -10.70 -16.47 -3.20
C PRO A 71 -11.74 -17.11 -2.28
N LYS A 72 -11.79 -18.45 -2.21
CA LYS A 72 -12.72 -19.18 -1.35
C LYS A 72 -12.44 -18.91 0.14
N GLU A 73 -11.19 -19.02 0.55
CA GLU A 73 -10.74 -18.77 1.93
C GLU A 73 -10.99 -17.31 2.32
N ILE A 74 -10.78 -16.38 1.39
CA ILE A 74 -11.07 -14.97 1.59
C ILE A 74 -12.58 -14.75 1.75
N ALA A 75 -13.39 -15.33 0.88
CA ALA A 75 -14.84 -15.22 0.96
C ALA A 75 -15.38 -15.80 2.29
N GLU A 76 -14.86 -16.95 2.72
CA GLU A 76 -15.30 -17.60 3.96
C GLU A 76 -15.04 -16.72 5.20
N PHE A 77 -13.86 -16.12 5.35
CA PHE A 77 -13.64 -15.25 6.51
C PHE A 77 -14.43 -13.93 6.42
N ILE A 78 -14.67 -13.41 5.22
CA ILE A 78 -15.51 -12.22 5.03
C ILE A 78 -16.97 -12.53 5.48
N LEU A 79 -17.50 -13.67 5.05
CA LEU A 79 -18.82 -14.11 5.47
C LEU A 79 -18.91 -14.35 6.98
N TYR A 80 -17.83 -14.84 7.59
CA TYR A 80 -17.73 -14.92 9.05
C TYR A 80 -17.85 -13.55 9.73
N LEU A 81 -17.16 -12.52 9.20
CA LEU A 81 -17.26 -11.14 9.71
C LEU A 81 -18.68 -10.58 9.56
N GLU A 82 -19.34 -10.87 8.43
CA GLU A 82 -20.72 -10.42 8.20
C GLU A 82 -21.74 -11.10 9.11
N ALA A 83 -21.55 -12.38 9.41
CA ALA A 83 -22.43 -13.14 10.30
C ALA A 83 -22.29 -12.71 11.76
N GLY A 84 -21.14 -12.14 12.15
CA GLY A 84 -20.88 -11.61 13.46
C GLY A 84 -21.29 -10.14 13.61
N GLU A 85 -21.17 -9.60 14.83
CA GLU A 85 -21.42 -8.17 15.11
C GLU A 85 -20.33 -7.22 14.53
N ARG A 86 -19.39 -7.76 13.73
CA ARG A 86 -18.18 -7.07 13.24
C ARG A 86 -18.32 -6.45 11.84
N ARG A 87 -19.51 -6.04 11.48
CA ARG A 87 -19.84 -5.41 10.19
C ARG A 87 -19.11 -4.09 9.88
N HIS A 88 -18.27 -3.60 10.79
CA HIS A 88 -17.60 -2.30 10.66
C HIS A 88 -16.11 -2.41 10.33
N CYS A 89 -15.58 -3.62 10.16
CA CYS A 89 -14.20 -3.80 9.75
C CYS A 89 -14.04 -3.45 8.25
N ILE A 90 -13.10 -2.57 7.95
CA ILE A 90 -12.77 -2.22 6.56
C ILE A 90 -11.92 -3.34 5.98
N ILE A 91 -12.31 -3.83 4.83
CA ILE A 91 -11.56 -4.86 4.09
C ILE A 91 -10.87 -4.21 2.90
N ASP A 92 -9.54 -4.27 2.92
CA ASP A 92 -8.64 -3.73 1.90
C ASP A 92 -7.94 -4.91 1.21
N LEU A 93 -8.10 -5.03 -0.10
CA LEU A 93 -7.52 -6.10 -0.89
C LEU A 93 -6.35 -5.58 -1.74
N CYS A 94 -5.16 -6.16 -1.53
CA CYS A 94 -3.99 -5.92 -2.35
C CYS A 94 -3.82 -7.06 -3.36
N THR A 95 -4.07 -6.81 -4.64
CA THR A 95 -3.98 -7.80 -5.71
C THR A 95 -3.23 -7.27 -6.94
N ASN A 96 -2.63 -8.16 -7.71
CA ASN A 96 -1.97 -7.79 -8.95
C ASN A 96 -2.94 -7.59 -10.12
N LEU A 97 -4.18 -8.05 -10.01
CA LEU A 97 -5.23 -8.02 -11.04
C LEU A 97 -4.87 -8.69 -12.38
N CYS A 98 -3.85 -9.54 -12.41
CA CYS A 98 -3.43 -10.28 -13.61
C CYS A 98 -3.95 -11.71 -13.61
N LEU A 99 -5.25 -11.88 -13.33
CA LEU A 99 -5.95 -13.17 -13.28
C LEU A 99 -7.40 -13.01 -13.77
N ASP A 100 -8.07 -14.12 -13.98
CA ASP A 100 -9.49 -14.08 -14.33
C ASP A 100 -10.35 -13.72 -13.10
N ILE A 101 -11.09 -12.61 -13.20
CA ILE A 101 -12.01 -12.13 -12.16
C ILE A 101 -13.46 -12.57 -12.40
N SER A 102 -13.70 -13.48 -13.34
CA SER A 102 -15.06 -14.00 -13.63
C SER A 102 -15.49 -15.12 -12.69
N ASP A 103 -14.56 -15.72 -11.93
CA ASP A 103 -14.84 -16.74 -10.91
C ASP A 103 -15.82 -16.22 -9.85
N GLU A 104 -16.77 -17.04 -9.44
CA GLU A 104 -17.85 -16.64 -8.53
C GLU A 104 -17.33 -16.30 -7.12
N ASN A 105 -16.27 -16.97 -6.63
CA ASN A 105 -15.68 -16.62 -5.34
C ASN A 105 -14.89 -15.32 -5.44
N VAL A 106 -14.21 -15.05 -6.56
CA VAL A 106 -13.56 -13.77 -6.81
C VAL A 106 -14.59 -12.64 -6.84
N LYS A 107 -15.70 -12.81 -7.55
CA LYS A 107 -16.80 -11.84 -7.57
C LYS A 107 -17.38 -11.62 -6.17
N LEU A 108 -17.57 -12.72 -5.41
CA LEU A 108 -18.04 -12.61 -4.02
C LEU A 108 -17.08 -11.77 -3.17
N VAL A 109 -15.77 -12.01 -3.25
CA VAL A 109 -14.76 -11.20 -2.55
C VAL A 109 -14.86 -9.75 -2.99
N LEU A 110 -14.85 -9.46 -4.29
CA LEU A 110 -14.93 -8.10 -4.83
C LEU A 110 -16.21 -7.38 -4.42
N SER A 111 -17.33 -8.10 -4.28
CA SER A 111 -18.61 -7.50 -3.84
C SER A 111 -18.62 -7.08 -2.37
N LYS A 112 -17.61 -7.51 -1.59
CA LYS A 112 -17.58 -7.35 -0.12
C LYS A 112 -16.42 -6.49 0.40
N ILE A 113 -15.42 -6.20 -0.41
CA ILE A 113 -14.31 -5.35 -0.02
C ILE A 113 -14.68 -3.87 -0.13
N ASP A 114 -14.04 -3.03 0.69
CA ASP A 114 -14.25 -1.58 0.69
C ASP A 114 -13.17 -0.85 -0.11
N TRP A 115 -11.98 -1.43 -0.18
CA TRP A 115 -10.79 -0.84 -0.74
C TRP A 115 -10.03 -1.85 -1.58
N LEU A 116 -9.59 -1.43 -2.75
CA LEU A 116 -8.73 -2.19 -3.64
C LEU A 116 -7.40 -1.46 -3.81
N GLN A 117 -6.30 -2.15 -3.57
CA GLN A 117 -4.98 -1.68 -3.93
C GLN A 117 -4.39 -2.61 -5.00
N THR A 118 -3.81 -2.02 -6.03
CA THR A 118 -3.10 -2.79 -7.04
C THR A 118 -1.78 -2.14 -7.37
N THR A 119 -0.84 -2.92 -7.90
CA THR A 119 0.50 -2.43 -8.19
C THR A 119 0.68 -2.29 -9.71
N TYR A 120 1.07 -1.10 -10.16
CA TYR A 120 1.59 -0.87 -11.48
C TYR A 120 3.13 -0.94 -11.47
N SER A 121 3.70 -1.68 -12.41
CA SER A 121 5.15 -1.73 -12.62
C SER A 121 5.43 -2.03 -14.09
N ILE A 122 6.24 -1.20 -14.72
CA ILE A 122 6.64 -1.40 -16.12
C ILE A 122 7.40 -2.73 -16.32
N ASP A 123 8.10 -3.20 -15.29
CA ASP A 123 8.79 -4.49 -15.33
C ASP A 123 7.83 -5.68 -15.32
N ARG A 124 6.66 -5.52 -14.71
CA ARG A 124 5.57 -6.51 -14.73
C ARG A 124 4.92 -6.55 -16.09
N PHE A 125 4.67 -5.40 -16.69
CA PHE A 125 3.92 -5.24 -17.92
C PHE A 125 4.78 -5.21 -19.18
N ARG A 126 5.90 -5.96 -19.19
CA ARG A 126 6.70 -6.19 -20.41
C ARG A 126 5.91 -6.88 -21.52
N ASN A 127 4.94 -7.71 -21.12
CA ASN A 127 3.98 -8.34 -22.02
C ASN A 127 2.71 -7.48 -22.05
N ASN A 128 2.33 -7.01 -23.22
CA ASN A 128 1.12 -6.22 -23.43
C ASN A 128 -0.15 -6.97 -23.04
N ASP A 129 -0.19 -8.31 -23.12
CA ASP A 129 -1.33 -9.11 -22.73
C ASP A 129 -1.62 -8.98 -21.22
N LEU A 130 -0.57 -8.97 -20.39
CA LEU A 130 -0.71 -8.76 -18.94
C LEU A 130 -1.21 -7.35 -18.62
N TYR A 131 -0.73 -6.34 -19.32
CA TYR A 131 -1.24 -4.98 -19.14
C TYR A 131 -2.71 -4.87 -19.57
N SER A 132 -3.05 -5.46 -20.72
CA SER A 132 -4.42 -5.46 -21.22
C SER A 132 -5.38 -6.16 -20.25
N LEU A 133 -4.98 -7.30 -19.68
CA LEU A 133 -5.76 -8.01 -18.66
C LEU A 133 -5.92 -7.17 -17.39
N PHE A 134 -4.84 -6.61 -16.89
CA PHE A 134 -4.84 -5.72 -15.73
C PHE A 134 -5.77 -4.51 -15.91
N SER A 135 -5.60 -3.78 -17.03
CA SER A 135 -6.42 -2.62 -17.35
C SER A 135 -7.89 -2.99 -17.52
N HIS A 136 -8.17 -4.08 -18.25
CA HIS A 136 -9.53 -4.60 -18.42
C HIS A 136 -10.19 -4.92 -17.07
N ASN A 137 -9.49 -5.64 -16.20
CA ASN A 137 -10.01 -6.01 -14.89
C ASN A 137 -10.25 -4.78 -14.00
N LEU A 138 -9.35 -3.80 -14.00
CA LEU A 138 -9.52 -2.58 -13.23
C LEU A 138 -10.75 -1.77 -13.69
N HIS A 139 -10.98 -1.70 -15.01
CA HIS A 139 -12.17 -1.04 -15.57
C HIS A 139 -13.46 -1.81 -15.21
N ARG A 140 -13.44 -3.13 -15.32
CA ARG A 140 -14.58 -3.96 -14.90
C ARG A 140 -14.90 -3.80 -13.42
N ILE A 141 -13.89 -3.79 -12.57
CA ILE A 141 -14.09 -3.57 -11.13
C ILE A 141 -14.75 -2.22 -10.87
N LYS A 142 -14.35 -1.20 -11.62
CA LYS A 142 -14.97 0.12 -11.50
C LYS A 142 -16.44 0.14 -11.91
N SER A 143 -16.83 -0.62 -12.96
CA SER A 143 -18.21 -0.65 -13.46
C SER A 143 -19.09 -1.61 -12.66
N ASP A 144 -18.57 -2.76 -12.25
CA ASP A 144 -19.35 -3.88 -11.75
C ASP A 144 -19.46 -3.91 -10.21
N PHE A 145 -18.57 -3.17 -9.50
CA PHE A 145 -18.47 -3.22 -8.03
C PHE A 145 -18.50 -1.82 -7.41
N GLU A 146 -19.69 -1.24 -7.27
CA GLU A 146 -19.90 0.11 -6.69
C GLU A 146 -19.53 0.21 -5.22
N ASN A 147 -19.46 -0.92 -4.50
CA ASN A 147 -19.02 -0.98 -3.10
C ASN A 147 -17.56 -0.59 -2.95
N ILE A 148 -16.71 -0.81 -3.95
CA ILE A 148 -15.29 -0.50 -3.91
C ILE A 148 -15.10 1.01 -4.16
N LYS A 149 -15.06 1.77 -3.07
CA LYS A 149 -14.96 3.24 -3.14
C LYS A 149 -13.55 3.72 -3.45
N TYR A 150 -12.54 2.96 -3.04
CA TYR A 150 -11.12 3.29 -3.21
C TYR A 150 -10.45 2.23 -4.07
N ARG A 151 -9.87 2.69 -5.19
CA ARG A 151 -9.13 1.86 -6.16
C ARG A 151 -7.79 2.53 -6.38
N ASP A 152 -6.83 2.17 -5.56
CA ASP A 152 -5.53 2.81 -5.52
C ASP A 152 -4.50 2.03 -6.34
N ILE A 153 -3.64 2.76 -7.03
CA ILE A 153 -2.53 2.19 -7.77
C ILE A 153 -1.22 2.54 -7.08
N ILE A 154 -0.47 1.52 -6.71
CA ILE A 154 0.90 1.65 -6.21
C ILE A 154 1.84 1.49 -7.41
N VAL A 155 2.53 2.55 -7.78
CA VAL A 155 3.55 2.51 -8.83
C VAL A 155 4.89 2.15 -8.21
N THR A 156 5.43 0.99 -8.56
CA THR A 156 6.75 0.57 -8.08
C THR A 156 7.85 1.26 -8.88
N LEU A 157 8.67 2.07 -8.23
CA LEU A 157 9.77 2.80 -8.85
C LEU A 157 11.00 1.89 -9.03
N THR A 158 10.97 1.06 -10.06
CA THR A 158 12.14 0.27 -10.47
C THR A 158 13.17 1.15 -11.20
N ALA A 159 14.42 0.69 -11.33
CA ALA A 159 15.43 1.39 -12.11
C ALA A 159 15.00 1.63 -13.57
N ARG A 160 14.15 0.76 -14.11
CA ARG A 160 13.57 0.93 -15.44
C ARG A 160 12.49 2.02 -15.42
N GLN A 161 11.59 2.02 -14.43
CA GLN A 161 10.55 3.04 -14.31
C GLN A 161 11.15 4.45 -14.21
N LEU A 162 12.25 4.60 -13.49
CA LEU A 162 12.94 5.89 -13.36
C LEU A 162 13.55 6.43 -14.65
N LYS A 163 13.70 5.60 -15.67
CA LYS A 163 14.20 5.98 -17.01
C LYS A 163 13.09 6.29 -18.02
N GLU A 164 11.85 5.91 -17.70
CA GLU A 164 10.73 6.17 -18.58
C GLU A 164 10.26 7.63 -18.47
N PRO A 165 9.78 8.22 -19.58
CA PRO A 165 9.19 9.54 -19.54
C PRO A 165 8.01 9.61 -18.56
N ILE A 166 7.98 10.65 -17.76
CA ILE A 166 6.91 10.83 -16.76
C ILE A 166 5.54 10.97 -17.44
N GLY A 167 5.50 11.62 -18.61
CA GLY A 167 4.26 11.75 -19.41
C GLY A 167 3.61 10.40 -19.70
N ASP A 168 4.41 9.40 -20.09
CA ASP A 168 3.91 8.06 -20.42
C ASP A 168 3.28 7.36 -19.22
N LEU A 169 3.85 7.55 -18.02
CA LEU A 169 3.25 7.07 -16.78
C LEU A 169 1.94 7.79 -16.48
N VAL A 170 1.95 9.12 -16.58
CA VAL A 170 0.78 9.95 -16.28
C VAL A 170 -0.38 9.61 -17.20
N ASP A 171 -0.14 9.46 -18.50
CA ASP A 171 -1.15 9.09 -19.48
C ASP A 171 -1.82 7.75 -19.14
N LYS A 172 -1.01 6.75 -18.75
CA LYS A 172 -1.53 5.45 -18.30
C LYS A 172 -2.35 5.56 -17.02
N LEU A 173 -1.91 6.35 -16.06
CA LEU A 173 -2.64 6.55 -14.81
C LEU A 173 -3.96 7.30 -15.05
N ILE A 174 -3.99 8.27 -15.98
CA ILE A 174 -5.22 8.95 -16.41
C ILE A 174 -6.19 7.96 -17.07
N GLU A 175 -5.69 7.09 -17.94
CA GLU A 175 -6.49 6.03 -18.57
C GLU A 175 -7.11 5.10 -17.53
N LEU A 176 -6.34 4.64 -16.56
CA LEU A 176 -6.76 3.69 -15.54
C LEU A 176 -7.73 4.29 -14.51
N LYS A 177 -7.77 5.61 -14.36
CA LYS A 177 -8.68 6.36 -13.47
C LYS A 177 -8.70 5.83 -12.03
N PRO A 178 -7.55 5.72 -11.34
CA PRO A 178 -7.52 5.33 -9.95
C PRO A 178 -8.14 6.41 -9.04
N THR A 179 -8.48 6.04 -7.81
CA THR A 179 -8.89 6.98 -6.76
C THR A 179 -7.71 7.54 -5.97
N GLY A 180 -6.58 6.84 -6.02
CA GLY A 180 -5.32 7.27 -5.39
C GLY A 180 -4.13 6.66 -6.10
N ILE A 181 -3.00 7.37 -6.05
CA ILE A 181 -1.73 6.96 -6.64
C ILE A 181 -0.65 7.05 -5.57
N TYR A 182 0.13 5.98 -5.45
CA TYR A 182 1.28 5.89 -4.57
C TYR A 182 2.51 5.59 -5.40
N LEU A 183 3.54 6.43 -5.30
CA LEU A 183 4.84 6.17 -5.92
C LEU A 183 5.74 5.56 -4.85
N GLU A 184 6.11 4.30 -5.03
CA GLU A 184 6.78 3.53 -4.00
C GLU A 184 8.17 3.07 -4.46
N PRO A 185 9.27 3.58 -3.85
CA PRO A 185 10.60 3.06 -4.08
C PRO A 185 10.72 1.60 -3.65
N LEU A 186 11.61 0.86 -4.30
CA LEU A 186 11.99 -0.48 -3.87
C LEU A 186 12.67 -0.43 -2.50
N SER A 187 12.47 -1.47 -1.69
CA SER A 187 13.22 -1.62 -0.45
C SER A 187 14.70 -1.92 -0.76
N PHE A 188 15.57 -1.55 0.17
CA PHE A 188 17.02 -1.67 0.08
C PHE A 188 17.51 -3.03 -0.46
N LYS A 189 16.88 -4.12 -0.05
CA LYS A 189 17.25 -5.48 -0.46
C LYS A 189 17.11 -5.75 -1.96
N TYR A 190 16.28 -4.99 -2.67
CA TYR A 190 15.98 -5.22 -4.09
C TYR A 190 16.62 -4.17 -5.01
N THR A 191 17.52 -3.36 -4.46
CA THR A 191 18.25 -2.32 -5.19
C THR A 191 19.70 -2.71 -5.49
N GLU A 192 20.10 -3.95 -5.22
CA GLU A 192 21.48 -4.44 -5.39
C GLU A 192 22.05 -4.25 -6.81
N ASP A 193 21.18 -4.27 -7.83
CA ASP A 193 21.57 -4.00 -9.22
C ASP A 193 21.75 -2.51 -9.53
N LEU A 194 21.55 -1.62 -8.57
CA LEU A 194 21.61 -0.19 -8.74
C LEU A 194 22.91 0.34 -8.14
N HIS A 195 23.72 0.99 -8.96
CA HIS A 195 24.98 1.61 -8.57
C HIS A 195 24.75 2.70 -7.51
N GLY A 196 24.82 2.31 -6.24
CA GLY A 196 24.68 3.21 -5.10
C GLY A 196 23.22 3.46 -4.66
N TYR A 197 22.92 3.12 -3.43
CA TYR A 197 21.59 3.33 -2.84
C TYR A 197 21.18 4.80 -2.80
N ASP A 198 22.12 5.68 -2.50
CA ASP A 198 21.87 7.11 -2.41
C ASP A 198 21.47 7.71 -3.76
N GLU A 199 22.07 7.25 -4.85
CA GLU A 199 21.74 7.69 -6.20
C GLU A 199 20.35 7.20 -6.63
N TYR A 200 20.02 5.96 -6.34
CA TYR A 200 18.69 5.41 -6.63
C TYR A 200 17.59 6.18 -5.90
N TYR A 201 17.71 6.36 -4.58
CA TYR A 201 16.69 7.07 -3.82
C TYR A 201 16.60 8.54 -4.18
N LYS A 202 17.73 9.18 -4.54
CA LYS A 202 17.72 10.53 -5.08
C LYS A 202 16.97 10.61 -6.40
N ALA A 203 17.17 9.64 -7.29
CA ALA A 203 16.43 9.54 -8.55
C ALA A 203 14.94 9.27 -8.30
N CYS A 204 14.57 8.44 -7.33
CA CYS A 204 13.18 8.24 -6.91
C CYS A 204 12.54 9.54 -6.44
N ASP A 205 13.24 10.31 -5.59
CA ASP A 205 12.73 11.58 -5.05
C ASP A 205 12.52 12.61 -6.18
N GLU A 206 13.45 12.69 -7.12
CA GLU A 206 13.32 13.55 -8.29
C GLU A 206 12.17 13.11 -9.20
N TYR A 207 12.06 11.82 -9.49
CA TYR A 207 10.99 11.26 -10.31
C TYR A 207 9.61 11.49 -9.67
N MET A 208 9.47 11.26 -8.37
CA MET A 208 8.23 11.51 -7.63
C MET A 208 7.84 12.98 -7.68
N ASN A 209 8.80 13.89 -7.43
CA ASN A 209 8.53 15.33 -7.46
C ASN A 209 8.05 15.79 -8.84
N ASN A 210 8.72 15.34 -9.90
CA ASN A 210 8.37 15.70 -11.28
C ASN A 210 7.01 15.09 -11.68
N THR A 211 6.72 13.86 -11.26
CA THR A 211 5.43 13.21 -11.50
C THR A 211 4.29 14.00 -10.83
N PHE A 212 4.50 14.42 -9.58
CA PHE A 212 3.51 15.23 -8.85
C PHE A 212 3.34 16.65 -9.41
N GLU A 213 4.29 17.14 -10.20
CA GLU A 213 4.13 18.42 -10.92
C GLU A 213 3.23 18.29 -12.16
N VAL A 214 3.24 17.13 -12.81
CA VAL A 214 2.47 16.88 -14.03
C VAL A 214 1.04 16.42 -13.74
N ILE A 215 0.87 15.57 -12.70
CA ILE A 215 -0.44 15.10 -12.31
C ILE A 215 -1.20 16.25 -11.64
N ASP A 216 -2.33 16.64 -12.24
CA ASP A 216 -3.19 17.67 -11.68
C ASP A 216 -3.73 17.25 -10.30
N TYR A 217 -3.91 18.23 -9.42
CA TYR A 217 -4.23 18.06 -8.00
C TYR A 217 -5.54 17.31 -7.72
N ASP A 218 -6.43 17.19 -8.69
CA ASP A 218 -7.69 16.47 -8.56
C ASP A 218 -7.55 14.93 -8.54
N MET A 219 -6.41 14.39 -8.93
CA MET A 219 -6.08 13.01 -8.64
C MET A 219 -5.62 12.90 -7.19
N ASN A 220 -6.31 12.11 -6.38
CA ASN A 220 -6.01 11.90 -4.96
C ASN A 220 -4.67 11.19 -4.76
N LEU A 221 -3.59 11.93 -5.01
CA LEU A 221 -2.24 11.51 -4.69
C LEU A 221 -2.13 11.27 -3.17
N ASN A 222 -1.11 10.64 -2.70
CA ASN A 222 -0.74 10.39 -1.29
C ASN A 222 -1.11 11.50 -0.28
N TYR A 223 -1.53 12.65 -0.77
CA TYR A 223 -2.01 13.80 -0.03
C TYR A 223 -3.13 13.48 0.98
N ASN A 224 -3.97 12.48 0.71
CA ASN A 224 -5.00 12.08 1.67
C ASN A 224 -4.41 11.59 3.00
N ASN A 225 -3.27 10.89 2.95
CA ASN A 225 -2.59 10.46 4.17
C ASN A 225 -1.90 11.62 4.87
N TRP A 226 -1.29 12.55 4.12
CA TRP A 226 -0.67 13.73 4.68
C TRP A 226 -1.70 14.69 5.27
N GLU A 227 -2.84 14.90 4.61
CA GLU A 227 -3.94 15.72 5.13
C GLU A 227 -4.48 15.14 6.44
N LYS A 228 -4.74 13.82 6.49
CA LYS A 228 -5.13 13.14 7.72
C LYS A 228 -4.09 13.27 8.83
N SER A 229 -2.81 13.12 8.49
CA SER A 229 -1.72 13.25 9.46
C SER A 229 -1.64 14.65 10.03
N LEU A 230 -1.77 15.69 9.20
CA LEU A 230 -1.79 17.08 9.66
C LEU A 230 -3.01 17.40 10.52
N ASP A 231 -4.21 16.96 10.10
CA ASP A 231 -5.44 17.21 10.82
C ASP A 231 -5.47 16.51 12.18
N ASN A 232 -4.91 15.31 12.26
CA ASN A 232 -4.86 14.52 13.48
C ASN A 232 -3.56 14.72 14.29
N LYS A 233 -2.66 15.58 13.83
CA LYS A 233 -1.32 15.79 14.43
C LYS A 233 -0.52 14.47 14.54
N MET A 234 -0.70 13.58 13.57
CA MET A 234 -0.04 12.29 13.52
C MET A 234 1.23 12.35 12.66
N PRO A 235 2.25 11.55 12.94
CA PRO A 235 3.40 11.41 12.06
C PRO A 235 2.99 10.98 10.65
N MET A 236 3.63 11.52 9.64
CA MET A 236 3.39 11.17 8.23
C MET A 236 4.15 9.94 7.78
N SER A 237 5.15 9.55 8.55
CA SER A 237 5.87 8.30 8.34
C SER A 237 5.00 7.10 8.69
N CYS A 238 5.37 5.94 8.18
CA CYS A 238 4.71 4.69 8.52
C CYS A 238 4.84 4.38 10.02
N THR A 239 3.87 4.81 10.82
CA THR A 239 3.80 4.54 12.26
C THR A 239 3.56 3.06 12.56
N VAL A 240 3.11 2.30 11.55
CA VAL A 240 2.77 0.87 11.65
C VAL A 240 3.91 0.02 12.22
N CYS A 241 5.17 0.43 12.00
CA CYS A 241 6.34 -0.28 12.55
C CYS A 241 6.57 -0.05 14.04
N SER A 242 6.02 1.01 14.61
CA SER A 242 6.33 1.48 15.96
C SER A 242 5.12 1.58 16.89
N ASP A 243 3.92 1.49 16.35
CA ASP A 243 2.69 1.68 17.13
C ASP A 243 2.33 0.47 18.02
N GLY A 244 2.93 -0.71 17.76
CA GLY A 244 2.60 -1.95 18.45
C GLY A 244 1.15 -2.43 18.24
N ILE A 245 0.37 -1.71 17.44
CA ILE A 245 -1.07 -1.89 17.25
C ILE A 245 -1.33 -2.75 16.03
N SER A 246 -0.59 -2.49 14.94
CA SER A 246 -0.73 -3.27 13.71
C SER A 246 -0.03 -4.61 13.81
N LYS A 247 -0.64 -5.64 13.26
CA LYS A 247 -0.14 -7.03 13.27
C LYS A 247 -0.15 -7.61 11.87
N ILE A 248 0.74 -8.57 11.62
CA ILE A 248 0.76 -9.36 10.39
C ILE A 248 0.65 -10.83 10.74
N LEU A 249 -0.31 -11.50 10.14
CA LEU A 249 -0.40 -12.95 10.12
C LEU A 249 0.19 -13.48 8.81
N THR A 250 1.20 -14.34 8.89
CA THR A 250 1.87 -14.93 7.73
C THR A 250 1.32 -16.33 7.43
N PRO A 251 1.56 -16.88 6.21
CA PRO A 251 1.13 -18.23 5.84
C PRO A 251 1.70 -19.35 6.72
N ASP A 252 2.76 -19.07 7.49
CA ASP A 252 3.31 -19.97 8.50
C ASP A 252 2.53 -19.94 9.83
N ASN A 253 1.39 -19.23 9.88
CA ASN A 253 0.60 -18.98 11.07
C ASN A 253 1.40 -18.30 12.21
N VAL A 254 2.28 -17.38 11.83
CA VAL A 254 3.05 -16.57 12.79
C VAL A 254 2.55 -15.15 12.78
N LEU A 255 2.21 -14.63 13.97
CA LEU A 255 1.77 -13.27 14.17
C LEU A 255 2.96 -12.38 14.52
N TYR A 256 3.24 -11.39 13.69
CA TYR A 256 4.30 -10.39 13.89
C TYR A 256 3.71 -9.04 14.28
N ASP A 257 4.46 -8.28 15.06
CA ASP A 257 4.17 -6.88 15.33
C ASP A 257 4.57 -5.98 14.16
N GLY A 258 3.74 -5.00 13.85
CA GLY A 258 4.04 -3.96 12.88
C GLY A 258 3.66 -4.29 11.44
N CYS A 259 4.48 -3.88 10.49
CA CYS A 259 4.24 -4.06 9.06
C CYS A 259 5.11 -5.16 8.45
N LEU A 260 4.91 -5.42 7.15
CA LEU A 260 5.67 -6.41 6.37
C LEU A 260 7.20 -6.28 6.49
N CYS A 261 7.72 -5.10 6.84
CA CYS A 261 9.14 -4.88 7.10
C CYS A 261 9.69 -5.75 8.24
N ASN A 262 8.86 -6.11 9.22
CA ASN A 262 9.27 -6.96 10.34
C ASN A 262 9.32 -8.44 9.97
N VAL A 263 8.64 -8.82 8.90
CA VAL A 263 8.67 -10.18 8.35
C VAL A 263 9.93 -10.41 7.50
N ILE A 264 10.39 -9.34 6.83
CA ILE A 264 11.61 -9.35 6.03
C ILE A 264 12.79 -9.22 7.00
N LYS A 265 13.26 -10.36 7.53
CA LYS A 265 14.31 -10.44 8.55
C LYS A 265 15.68 -10.05 8.02
N ASP A 266 15.94 -8.80 7.77
CA ASP A 266 17.31 -8.29 7.67
C ASP A 266 17.64 -7.43 8.89
N LYS A 267 18.03 -8.12 9.97
CA LYS A 267 18.30 -7.52 11.28
C LYS A 267 19.45 -6.50 11.28
N ASN A 268 20.27 -6.46 10.23
CA ASN A 268 21.49 -5.65 10.20
C ASN A 268 21.29 -4.26 9.61
N VAL A 269 20.23 -4.01 8.85
CA VAL A 269 19.99 -2.73 8.16
C VAL A 269 19.40 -1.67 9.09
N TYR A 270 18.81 -2.04 10.21
CA TYR A 270 17.91 -1.20 11.00
C TYR A 270 18.53 -0.51 12.22
N LYS A 271 19.87 -0.45 12.34
CA LYS A 271 20.52 0.17 13.51
C LYS A 271 20.99 1.61 13.24
N GLN A 272 20.22 2.55 13.77
CA GLN A 272 20.66 3.74 14.53
C GLN A 272 21.32 4.96 13.85
N LYS A 273 21.71 4.99 12.56
CA LYS A 273 22.34 6.20 11.98
C LYS A 273 21.35 7.30 11.53
N PHE A 274 20.07 7.00 11.50
CA PHE A 274 19.04 7.97 11.07
C PHE A 274 18.78 9.07 12.11
N ILE A 275 18.91 8.76 13.39
CA ILE A 275 18.52 9.64 14.48
C ILE A 275 19.30 10.96 14.42
N ASP A 276 20.58 10.92 14.11
CA ASP A 276 21.43 12.14 14.11
C ASP A 276 21.07 13.10 12.98
N LYS A 277 20.83 12.60 11.77
CA LYS A 277 20.38 13.42 10.62
C LYS A 277 18.94 13.92 10.77
N CYS A 278 18.09 13.17 11.43
CA CYS A 278 16.68 13.53 11.64
C CYS A 278 16.52 14.57 12.74
N ALA A 279 17.38 14.59 13.75
CA ALA A 279 17.29 15.51 14.87
C ALA A 279 17.36 16.99 14.45
N GLU A 280 18.12 17.28 13.38
CA GLU A 280 18.29 18.64 12.84
C GLU A 280 17.35 18.92 11.64
N CYS A 281 16.51 17.98 11.28
CA CYS A 281 15.66 18.08 10.10
C CYS A 281 14.39 18.88 10.40
N GLU A 282 14.12 19.93 9.65
CA GLU A 282 12.91 20.76 9.77
C GLU A 282 11.60 19.98 9.54
N TYR A 283 11.67 18.88 8.78
CA TYR A 283 10.52 18.00 8.50
C TYR A 283 10.32 16.94 9.57
N TYR A 284 11.23 16.79 10.54
CA TYR A 284 11.15 15.73 11.55
C TYR A 284 9.85 15.80 12.37
N LYS A 285 9.35 17.00 12.65
CA LYS A 285 8.06 17.21 13.33
C LYS A 285 6.86 16.62 12.60
N TYR A 286 6.97 16.38 11.30
CA TYR A 286 5.95 15.73 10.48
C TYR A 286 6.25 14.26 10.24
N CYS A 287 7.49 13.96 9.88
CA CYS A 287 7.95 12.63 9.49
C CYS A 287 8.22 11.71 10.68
N GLN A 288 8.79 12.23 11.79
CA GLN A 288 9.21 11.50 12.99
C GLN A 288 10.10 10.26 12.73
N GLY A 289 10.88 10.30 11.68
CA GLY A 289 11.66 9.18 11.19
C GLY A 289 10.89 8.40 10.13
N ASP A 290 11.59 8.00 9.11
CA ASP A 290 11.02 7.38 7.94
C ASP A 290 10.86 5.86 8.07
N CYS A 291 10.26 5.23 7.06
CA CYS A 291 10.10 3.79 7.01
C CYS A 291 11.46 3.09 7.05
N LYS A 292 11.67 2.24 8.03
CA LYS A 292 12.93 1.49 8.25
C LYS A 292 13.34 0.62 7.06
N ARG A 293 12.42 0.27 6.15
CA ARG A 293 12.73 -0.52 4.96
C ARG A 293 13.64 0.19 3.96
N PHE A 294 13.76 1.51 4.05
CA PHE A 294 14.64 2.30 3.19
C PHE A 294 16.06 2.48 3.77
N GLY A 295 16.39 1.80 4.85
CA GLY A 295 17.74 1.82 5.43
C GLY A 295 18.16 3.20 5.89
N TYR A 296 19.29 3.71 5.38
CA TYR A 296 19.87 5.00 5.77
C TYR A 296 19.40 6.18 4.92
N TYR A 297 18.55 5.96 3.95
CA TYR A 297 18.06 6.99 3.06
C TYR A 297 16.78 7.62 3.63
N CYS A 298 16.68 8.94 3.55
CA CYS A 298 15.47 9.67 3.86
C CYS A 298 14.54 9.59 2.64
N ALA A 299 13.54 8.73 2.69
CA ALA A 299 12.53 8.61 1.63
C ALA A 299 11.37 9.61 1.77
N PHE A 300 11.46 10.54 2.73
CA PHE A 300 10.43 11.58 2.89
C PHE A 300 10.52 12.60 1.75
N PRO A 301 9.50 12.72 0.90
CA PRO A 301 9.54 13.55 -0.30
C PRO A 301 9.35 15.03 0.05
N LYS A 302 10.40 15.70 0.52
CA LYS A 302 10.41 17.05 1.08
C LYS A 302 9.78 18.08 0.15
N LYS A 303 10.19 18.12 -1.12
CA LYS A 303 9.67 19.10 -2.11
C LYS A 303 8.17 18.89 -2.38
N SER A 304 7.74 17.64 -2.53
CA SER A 304 6.32 17.30 -2.72
C SER A 304 5.50 17.66 -1.51
N PHE A 305 6.07 17.47 -0.31
CA PHE A 305 5.43 17.87 0.94
C PHE A 305 5.30 19.38 1.08
N ASP A 306 6.31 20.17 0.71
CA ASP A 306 6.24 21.64 0.72
C ASP A 306 5.15 22.15 -0.24
N ARG A 307 5.03 21.53 -1.42
CA ARG A 307 3.96 21.84 -2.36
C ARG A 307 2.60 21.50 -1.77
N PHE A 308 2.47 20.32 -1.19
CA PHE A 308 1.25 19.91 -0.50
C PHE A 308 0.87 20.88 0.62
N LEU A 309 1.82 21.28 1.48
CA LEU A 309 1.56 22.26 2.57
C LEU A 309 1.03 23.60 2.04
N LYS A 310 1.56 24.10 0.92
CA LYS A 310 1.07 25.34 0.31
C LYS A 310 -0.41 25.21 -0.10
N ILE A 311 -0.78 24.10 -0.70
CA ILE A 311 -2.15 23.83 -1.17
C ILE A 311 -3.08 23.61 0.03
N TYR A 312 -2.68 22.77 0.99
CA TYR A 312 -3.43 22.50 2.21
C TYR A 312 -3.74 23.78 2.99
N ASN A 313 -2.74 24.64 3.20
CA ASN A 313 -2.91 25.90 3.90
C ASN A 313 -3.82 26.88 3.14
N LYS A 314 -3.77 26.87 1.79
CA LYS A 314 -4.67 27.68 0.95
C LYS A 314 -6.12 27.23 1.11
N ARG A 315 -6.37 25.91 1.09
CA ARG A 315 -7.72 25.34 1.28
C ARG A 315 -8.28 25.66 2.66
N LYS A 316 -7.50 25.48 3.72
CA LYS A 316 -7.95 25.81 5.09
C LYS A 316 -8.28 27.28 5.28
N LYS A 317 -7.57 28.19 4.62
CA LYS A 317 -7.91 29.62 4.65
C LYS A 317 -9.27 29.92 4.00
N VAL A 318 -9.62 29.21 2.92
CA VAL A 318 -10.91 29.38 2.25
C VAL A 318 -12.05 28.84 3.13
N ILE A 319 -11.86 27.69 3.77
CA ILE A 319 -12.88 27.08 4.65
C ILE A 319 -13.14 27.92 5.91
N ASN A 320 -12.12 28.58 6.46
CA ASN A 320 -12.26 29.38 7.67
C ASN A 320 -12.76 30.82 7.42
N ASN A 321 -12.81 31.26 6.16
CA ASN A 321 -13.26 32.61 5.76
C ASN A 321 -14.62 32.60 5.03
N GLY A 322 -15.25 31.43 4.86
CA GLY A 322 -16.60 31.25 4.31
C GLY A 322 -17.54 30.68 5.36
#